data_8160bef842dafb6258ad6ac3ac750480
#
_entry.id   8160bef842dafb6258ad6ac3ac750480
#
_cell.length_a   1.000
_cell.length_b   1.000
_cell.length_c   1.000
_cell.angle_alpha   90.00
_cell.angle_beta   90.00
_cell.angle_gamma   90.00
#
_symmetry.space_group_name_H-M   'P 1'
#
loop_
_entity.id
_entity.type
_entity.pdbx_description
1 polymer ?
#
loop_
_entity_poly.entity_id
_entity_poly.type
_entity_poly.pdbx_seq_one_letter_code
_entity_poly.pdbx_strand_id
1 'polypeptide(L)'
;VLFRSAEGIVESALDKVRLIEDMGYDNLVISIKSSDVMMCVKAHELIAARTRYPLHVGITEAGTLYSGNIKSSVGLGIILHQGIGDTIRVSLTGDPAEEVKTAKLILGTLGLRKGGIEVVSCPTCGRTRIDLIGLANQVETMVSEFDGLDVKVAVMGCVVNGPGEAKEADIGKIGRASC
;
A
#
# COMPACT_ATOMS: atom_id res chain seq x y z
N VAL A 1 28.57 -6.43 13.89
CA VAL A 1 28.12 -6.93 12.59
C VAL A 1 27.45 -5.78 11.87
N LEU A 2 28.03 -5.33 10.77
CA LEU A 2 27.43 -4.31 9.92
C LEU A 2 26.31 -4.98 9.10
N PHE A 3 25.05 -4.68 9.45
CA PHE A 3 23.85 -5.17 8.75
C PHE A 3 23.73 -4.52 7.37
N ARG A 4 24.67 -4.80 6.48
CA ARG A 4 24.69 -4.29 5.11
C ARG A 4 24.21 -5.32 4.09
N SER A 5 23.63 -6.42 4.55
CA SER A 5 23.04 -7.44 3.68
C SER A 5 21.75 -8.00 4.27
N ALA A 6 20.91 -8.55 3.41
CA ALA A 6 19.66 -9.20 3.81
C ALA A 6 19.92 -10.38 4.76
N GLU A 7 20.94 -11.17 4.48
CA GLU A 7 21.37 -12.31 5.30
C GLU A 7 21.79 -11.86 6.71
N GLY A 8 22.57 -10.78 6.81
CA GLY A 8 23.02 -10.25 8.10
C GLY A 8 21.86 -9.75 8.96
N ILE A 9 20.85 -9.11 8.37
CA ILE A 9 19.62 -8.68 9.06
C ILE A 9 18.87 -9.91 9.59
N VAL A 10 18.71 -10.94 8.76
CA VAL A 10 17.98 -12.17 9.10
C VAL A 10 18.69 -12.95 10.20
N GLU A 11 20.00 -13.16 10.09
CA GLU A 11 20.77 -13.85 11.14
C GLU A 11 20.65 -13.13 12.48
N SER A 12 20.80 -11.82 12.48
CA SER A 12 20.61 -11.04 13.71
C SER A 12 19.22 -11.19 14.33
N ALA A 13 18.17 -11.22 13.50
CA ALA A 13 16.80 -11.42 13.99
C ALA A 13 16.64 -12.83 14.59
N LEU A 14 17.10 -13.86 13.88
CA LEU A 14 17.00 -15.24 14.34
C LEU A 14 17.82 -15.51 15.61
N ASP A 15 18.98 -14.88 15.77
CA ASP A 15 19.75 -14.97 17.02
C ASP A 15 18.96 -14.41 18.21
N LYS A 16 18.20 -13.32 18.03
CA LYS A 16 17.34 -12.78 19.08
C LYS A 16 16.14 -13.68 19.36
N VAL A 17 15.56 -14.28 18.31
CA VAL A 17 14.48 -15.26 18.47
C VAL A 17 14.96 -16.44 19.31
N ARG A 18 16.09 -17.05 18.97
CA ARG A 18 16.65 -18.17 19.74
C ARG A 18 16.90 -17.80 21.21
N LEU A 19 17.48 -16.62 21.45
CA LEU A 19 17.72 -16.15 22.81
C LEU A 19 16.44 -16.05 23.64
N ILE A 20 15.34 -15.60 23.02
CA ILE A 20 14.05 -15.44 23.69
C ILE A 20 13.40 -16.83 23.91
N GLU A 21 13.48 -17.72 22.91
CA GLU A 21 13.01 -19.10 23.01
C GLU A 21 13.74 -19.86 24.13
N ASP A 22 15.05 -19.69 24.25
CA ASP A 22 15.86 -20.30 25.32
C ASP A 22 15.44 -19.80 26.72
N MET A 23 14.80 -18.63 26.81
CA MET A 23 14.17 -18.11 28.04
C MET A 23 12.77 -18.69 28.29
N GLY A 24 12.28 -19.57 27.42
CA GLY A 24 10.97 -20.20 27.53
C GLY A 24 9.81 -19.33 27.04
N TYR A 25 10.05 -18.35 26.16
CA TYR A 25 9.02 -17.46 25.62
C TYR A 25 8.94 -17.56 24.11
N ASP A 26 7.73 -17.79 23.58
CA ASP A 26 7.45 -18.02 22.17
C ASP A 26 6.34 -17.15 21.54
N ASN A 27 5.76 -16.24 22.32
CA ASN A 27 4.75 -15.31 21.80
C ASN A 27 5.42 -14.07 21.16
N LEU A 28 5.94 -14.25 19.95
CA LEU A 28 6.77 -13.28 19.26
C LEU A 28 6.14 -12.78 17.97
N VAL A 29 6.44 -11.54 17.63
CA VAL A 29 6.29 -10.97 16.29
C VAL A 29 7.65 -10.44 15.85
N ILE A 30 8.08 -10.81 14.66
CA ILE A 30 9.39 -10.40 14.13
C ILE A 30 9.22 -9.19 13.22
N SER A 31 10.02 -8.16 13.47
CA SER A 31 10.08 -6.98 12.63
C SER A 31 11.51 -6.75 12.15
N ILE A 32 11.73 -6.96 10.86
CA ILE A 32 12.98 -6.61 10.19
C ILE A 32 12.68 -5.52 9.15
N LYS A 33 13.46 -4.46 9.17
CA LYS A 33 13.21 -3.30 8.29
C LYS A 33 14.52 -2.77 7.71
N SER A 34 14.43 -2.26 6.51
CA SER A 34 15.54 -1.56 5.84
C SER A 34 15.01 -0.32 5.13
N SER A 35 15.85 0.67 4.97
CA SER A 35 15.60 1.82 4.10
C SER A 35 15.89 1.52 2.62
N ASP A 36 16.65 0.46 2.34
CA ASP A 36 16.81 -0.11 1.01
C ASP A 36 15.66 -1.10 0.75
N VAL A 37 14.84 -0.79 -0.26
CA VAL A 37 13.63 -1.55 -0.57
C VAL A 37 13.96 -2.98 -0.97
N MET A 38 14.91 -3.17 -1.87
CA MET A 38 15.21 -4.52 -2.39
C MET A 38 15.92 -5.39 -1.35
N MET A 39 16.76 -4.80 -0.53
CA MET A 39 17.35 -5.49 0.62
C MET A 39 16.27 -5.88 1.63
N CYS A 40 15.29 -5.02 1.88
CA CYS A 40 14.16 -5.31 2.75
C CYS A 40 13.31 -6.47 2.22
N VAL A 41 12.98 -6.46 0.92
CA VAL A 41 12.27 -7.56 0.24
C VAL A 41 13.02 -8.87 0.42
N LYS A 42 14.32 -8.88 0.08
CA LYS A 42 15.16 -10.08 0.19
C LYS A 42 15.25 -10.62 1.62
N ALA A 43 15.38 -9.72 2.60
CA ALA A 43 15.40 -10.11 4.00
C ALA A 43 14.07 -10.78 4.43
N HIS A 44 12.92 -10.26 3.97
CA HIS A 44 11.62 -10.87 4.26
C HIS A 44 11.44 -12.24 3.59
N GLU A 45 11.89 -12.41 2.36
CA GLU A 45 11.92 -13.73 1.71
C GLU A 45 12.72 -14.75 2.51
N LEU A 46 13.91 -14.35 2.95
CA LEU A 46 14.81 -15.23 3.70
C LEU A 46 14.26 -15.59 5.08
N ILE A 47 13.67 -14.64 5.80
CA ILE A 47 13.16 -14.90 7.15
C ILE A 47 11.85 -15.69 7.11
N ALA A 48 10.97 -15.42 6.16
CA ALA A 48 9.72 -16.17 5.99
C ALA A 48 9.96 -17.66 5.74
N ALA A 49 11.06 -18.01 5.08
CA ALA A 49 11.47 -19.40 4.87
C ALA A 49 12.06 -20.09 6.12
N ARG A 50 12.39 -19.33 7.18
CA ARG A 50 13.11 -19.80 8.36
C ARG A 50 12.36 -19.76 9.68
N THR A 51 11.20 -19.10 9.70
CA THR A 51 10.39 -18.92 10.91
C THR A 51 8.91 -19.09 10.63
N ARG A 52 8.14 -19.43 11.67
CA ARG A 52 6.67 -19.45 11.66
C ARG A 52 6.08 -18.29 12.44
N TYR A 53 6.92 -17.46 13.05
CA TYR A 53 6.45 -16.29 13.79
C TYR A 53 5.87 -15.25 12.84
N PRO A 54 4.79 -14.57 13.24
CA PRO A 54 4.22 -13.46 12.48
C PRO A 54 5.26 -12.40 12.14
N LEU A 55 5.18 -11.88 10.92
CA LEU A 55 6.09 -10.85 10.42
C LEU A 55 5.39 -9.50 10.36
N HIS A 56 6.02 -8.50 11.01
CA HIS A 56 5.61 -7.11 10.91
C HIS A 56 6.45 -6.39 9.85
N VAL A 57 5.84 -6.14 8.69
CA VAL A 57 6.55 -5.66 7.50
C VAL A 57 6.42 -4.15 7.31
N GLY A 58 7.45 -3.53 6.77
CA GLY A 58 7.48 -2.10 6.48
C GLY A 58 8.85 -1.65 5.98
N ILE A 59 8.86 -0.53 5.26
CA ILE A 59 10.10 0.15 4.87
C ILE A 59 10.37 1.24 5.91
N THR A 60 11.58 1.26 6.48
CA THR A 60 11.97 2.31 7.42
C THR A 60 12.58 3.50 6.69
N GLU A 61 12.50 4.69 7.30
CA GLU A 61 13.07 5.92 6.72
C GLU A 61 12.61 6.14 5.27
N ALA A 62 11.32 5.89 4.99
CA ALA A 62 10.83 5.94 3.63
C ALA A 62 10.87 7.37 3.04
N GLY A 63 10.70 8.40 3.86
CA GLY A 63 10.80 9.79 3.46
C GLY A 63 9.54 10.61 3.71
N THR A 64 9.41 11.74 3.02
CA THR A 64 8.22 12.60 3.05
C THR A 64 7.02 11.94 2.39
N LEU A 65 5.84 12.57 2.52
CA LEU A 65 4.58 12.00 2.03
C LEU A 65 4.66 11.43 0.61
N TYR A 66 5.17 12.20 -0.35
CA TYR A 66 5.23 11.76 -1.74
C TYR A 66 6.24 10.61 -1.95
N SER A 67 7.50 10.83 -1.61
CA SER A 67 8.56 9.83 -1.85
C SER A 67 8.40 8.60 -0.95
N GLY A 68 7.96 8.81 0.29
CA GLY A 68 7.74 7.75 1.25
C GLY A 68 6.57 6.84 0.88
N ASN A 69 5.49 7.39 0.31
CA ASN A 69 4.38 6.59 -0.21
C ASN A 69 4.82 5.70 -1.37
N ILE A 70 5.58 6.24 -2.32
CA ILE A 70 6.10 5.44 -3.44
C ILE A 70 6.98 4.31 -2.92
N LYS A 71 7.94 4.63 -2.05
CA LYS A 71 8.88 3.67 -1.49
C LYS A 71 8.19 2.56 -0.71
N SER A 72 7.24 2.93 0.15
CA SER A 72 6.43 2.00 0.94
C SER A 72 5.53 1.14 0.06
N SER A 73 4.88 1.73 -0.94
CA SER A 73 4.01 1.00 -1.87
C SER A 73 4.77 -0.05 -2.67
N VAL A 74 5.97 0.30 -3.16
CA VAL A 74 6.81 -0.64 -3.89
C VAL A 74 7.26 -1.79 -2.98
N GLY A 75 7.85 -1.46 -1.82
CA GLY A 75 8.39 -2.47 -0.93
C GLY A 75 7.32 -3.37 -0.31
N LEU A 76 6.26 -2.78 0.25
CA LEU A 76 5.14 -3.54 0.81
C LEU A 76 4.40 -4.32 -0.29
N GLY A 77 4.22 -3.72 -1.47
CA GLY A 77 3.57 -4.37 -2.60
C GLY A 77 4.27 -5.67 -3.00
N ILE A 78 5.59 -5.65 -3.13
CA ILE A 78 6.37 -6.84 -3.49
C ILE A 78 6.31 -7.90 -2.37
N ILE A 79 6.46 -7.51 -1.11
CA ILE A 79 6.48 -8.44 0.02
C ILE A 79 5.09 -9.10 0.19
N LEU A 80 4.04 -8.29 0.25
CA LEU A 80 2.67 -8.76 0.45
C LEU A 80 2.14 -9.60 -0.73
N HIS A 81 2.56 -9.28 -1.98
CA HIS A 81 2.21 -10.08 -3.16
C HIS A 81 2.75 -11.50 -3.08
N GLN A 82 3.85 -11.73 -2.39
CA GLN A 82 4.42 -13.05 -2.13
C GLN A 82 3.71 -13.81 -0.99
N GLY A 83 2.69 -13.23 -0.38
CA GLY A 83 2.01 -13.80 0.79
C GLY A 83 2.81 -13.68 2.09
N ILE A 84 3.80 -12.77 2.15
CA ILE A 84 4.65 -12.54 3.31
C ILE A 84 4.13 -11.32 4.07
N GLY A 85 3.97 -11.45 5.39
CA GLY A 85 3.59 -10.36 6.30
C GLY A 85 2.19 -10.52 6.90
N ASP A 86 2.09 -10.34 8.20
CA ASP A 86 0.87 -10.48 9.00
C ASP A 86 0.35 -9.12 9.46
N THR A 87 1.26 -8.19 9.68
CA THR A 87 0.95 -6.79 9.99
C THR A 87 1.88 -5.87 9.22
N ILE A 88 1.42 -4.64 8.95
CA ILE A 88 2.20 -3.68 8.16
C ILE A 88 2.36 -2.34 8.88
N ARG A 89 3.41 -1.61 8.51
CA ARG A 89 3.61 -0.21 8.87
C ARG A 89 4.14 0.57 7.68
N VAL A 90 3.49 1.67 7.37
CA VAL A 90 4.03 2.75 6.54
C VAL A 90 4.75 3.73 7.46
N SER A 91 5.94 4.20 7.09
CA SER A 91 6.72 5.15 7.88
C SER A 91 6.97 6.41 7.04
N LEU A 92 6.38 7.52 7.46
CA LEU A 92 6.46 8.79 6.76
C LEU A 92 6.99 9.89 7.71
N THR A 93 7.66 10.88 7.13
CA THR A 93 7.89 12.14 7.81
C THR A 93 6.67 13.03 7.57
N GLY A 94 5.66 12.91 8.45
CA GLY A 94 4.38 13.60 8.33
C GLY A 94 3.36 13.18 9.39
N ASP A 95 2.09 13.51 9.16
CA ASP A 95 0.99 13.14 10.03
C ASP A 95 0.81 11.60 10.05
N PRO A 96 0.76 10.96 11.23
CA PRO A 96 0.52 9.52 11.33
C PRO A 96 -0.79 9.04 10.67
N ALA A 97 -1.79 9.89 10.55
CA ALA A 97 -3.03 9.56 9.84
C ALA A 97 -2.78 9.25 8.36
N GLU A 98 -1.81 9.91 7.73
CA GLU A 98 -1.44 9.64 6.33
C GLU A 98 -0.77 8.27 6.16
N GLU A 99 -0.02 7.79 7.17
CA GLU A 99 0.54 6.45 7.17
C GLU A 99 -0.57 5.38 7.13
N VAL A 100 -1.64 5.58 7.90
CA VAL A 100 -2.79 4.68 7.95
C VAL A 100 -3.58 4.71 6.63
N LYS A 101 -3.80 5.90 6.06
CA LYS A 101 -4.47 6.04 4.76
C LYS A 101 -3.68 5.31 3.67
N THR A 102 -2.39 5.54 3.60
CA THR A 102 -1.51 4.87 2.64
C THR A 102 -1.50 3.36 2.82
N ALA A 103 -1.44 2.87 4.07
CA ALA A 103 -1.50 1.45 4.35
C ALA A 103 -2.82 0.81 3.88
N LYS A 104 -3.95 1.47 4.14
CA LYS A 104 -5.28 1.03 3.65
C LYS A 104 -5.31 0.97 2.13
N LEU A 105 -4.78 1.98 1.43
CA LEU A 105 -4.71 2.03 -0.04
C LEU A 105 -3.86 0.90 -0.61
N ILE A 106 -2.68 0.64 -0.04
CA ILE A 106 -1.80 -0.46 -0.47
C ILE A 106 -2.53 -1.80 -0.34
N LEU A 107 -3.15 -2.05 0.81
CA LEU A 107 -3.88 -3.30 1.05
C LEU A 107 -5.10 -3.46 0.13
N GLY A 108 -5.85 -2.38 -0.10
CA GLY A 108 -6.98 -2.36 -1.04
C GLY A 108 -6.54 -2.64 -2.47
N THR A 109 -5.48 -1.96 -2.94
CA THR A 109 -4.91 -2.14 -4.29
C THR A 109 -4.45 -3.57 -4.54
N LEU A 110 -3.95 -4.26 -3.51
CA LEU A 110 -3.55 -5.67 -3.58
C LEU A 110 -4.71 -6.65 -3.37
N GLY A 111 -5.94 -6.17 -3.12
CA GLY A 111 -7.08 -7.03 -2.81
C GLY A 111 -7.00 -7.74 -1.47
N LEU A 112 -6.07 -7.35 -0.60
CA LEU A 112 -5.87 -7.93 0.73
C LEU A 112 -6.80 -7.32 1.78
N ARG A 113 -7.39 -6.17 1.49
CA ARG A 113 -8.41 -5.51 2.32
C ARG A 113 -9.64 -5.27 1.48
N LYS A 114 -10.79 -5.68 1.99
CA LYS A 114 -12.11 -5.30 1.46
C LYS A 114 -12.65 -4.11 2.24
N GLY A 115 -13.49 -3.35 1.56
CA GLY A 115 -14.08 -2.14 2.13
C GLY A 115 -13.21 -0.91 1.90
N GLY A 116 -13.81 0.09 1.33
CA GLY A 116 -13.25 1.34 0.84
C GLY A 116 -13.82 1.65 -0.53
N ILE A 117 -13.91 2.94 -0.85
CA ILE A 117 -14.38 3.34 -2.18
C ILE A 117 -13.15 3.49 -3.08
N GLU A 118 -13.11 2.66 -4.14
CA GLU A 118 -12.11 2.77 -5.20
C GLU A 118 -12.53 3.86 -6.19
N VAL A 119 -11.75 4.91 -6.33
CA VAL A 119 -11.97 5.93 -7.37
C VAL A 119 -11.08 5.65 -8.56
N VAL A 120 -11.69 5.37 -9.70
CA VAL A 120 -11.01 5.20 -10.99
C VAL A 120 -11.29 6.41 -11.86
N SER A 121 -10.25 7.09 -12.33
CA SER A 121 -10.38 8.20 -13.24
C SER A 121 -9.57 8.00 -14.51
N CYS A 122 -10.10 8.45 -15.65
CA CYS A 122 -9.33 8.41 -16.88
C CYS A 122 -8.24 9.50 -16.89
N PRO A 123 -7.12 9.29 -17.60
CA PRO A 123 -6.12 10.33 -17.78
C PRO A 123 -6.69 11.51 -18.57
N THR A 124 -6.21 12.73 -18.28
CA THR A 124 -6.57 13.93 -19.05
C THR A 124 -5.97 13.84 -20.46
N CYS A 125 -6.75 13.38 -21.42
CA CYS A 125 -6.34 13.32 -22.81
C CYS A 125 -6.97 14.46 -23.65
N GLY A 126 -6.61 14.59 -24.92
CA GLY A 126 -7.14 15.62 -25.83
C GLY A 126 -8.65 15.60 -26.06
N ARG A 127 -9.35 14.56 -25.58
CA ARG A 127 -10.83 14.45 -25.64
C ARG A 127 -11.52 14.98 -24.38
N THR A 128 -10.79 15.26 -23.31
CA THR A 128 -11.36 15.79 -22.07
C THR A 128 -11.88 17.22 -22.30
N ARG A 129 -13.13 17.47 -21.94
CA ARG A 129 -13.82 18.77 -22.15
C ARG A 129 -14.29 19.39 -20.85
N ILE A 130 -13.90 18.85 -19.73
CA ILE A 130 -14.29 19.30 -18.38
C ILE A 130 -13.05 19.44 -17.50
N ASP A 131 -13.17 20.10 -16.39
CA ASP A 131 -12.17 20.05 -15.32
C ASP A 131 -12.22 18.66 -14.62
N LEU A 132 -11.64 17.67 -15.29
CA LEU A 132 -11.59 16.30 -14.78
C LEU A 132 -10.75 16.18 -13.52
N ILE A 133 -9.64 16.91 -13.44
CA ILE A 133 -8.75 16.88 -12.27
C ILE A 133 -9.50 17.39 -11.03
N GLY A 134 -10.14 18.55 -11.13
CA GLY A 134 -10.93 19.12 -10.05
C GLY A 134 -12.09 18.19 -9.64
N LEU A 135 -12.78 17.61 -10.60
CA LEU A 135 -13.87 16.66 -10.33
C LEU A 135 -13.38 15.37 -9.64
N ALA A 136 -12.29 14.79 -10.12
CA ALA A 136 -11.72 13.57 -9.51
C ALA A 136 -11.29 13.83 -8.06
N ASN A 137 -10.59 14.93 -7.81
CA ASN A 137 -10.18 15.32 -6.46
C ASN A 137 -11.36 15.57 -5.52
N GLN A 138 -12.43 16.20 -6.02
CA GLN A 138 -13.65 16.40 -5.25
C GLN A 138 -14.32 15.07 -4.89
N VAL A 139 -14.43 14.15 -5.86
CA VAL A 139 -14.99 12.82 -5.61
C VAL A 139 -14.13 12.07 -4.60
N GLU A 140 -12.80 12.05 -4.77
CA GLU A 140 -11.88 11.39 -3.86
C GLU A 140 -11.99 11.93 -2.43
N THR A 141 -12.10 13.24 -2.28
CA THR A 141 -12.32 13.88 -0.97
C THR A 141 -13.65 13.46 -0.36
N MET A 142 -14.74 13.50 -1.14
CA MET A 142 -16.08 13.12 -0.66
C MET A 142 -16.13 11.65 -0.23
N VAL A 143 -15.54 10.74 -1.01
CA VAL A 143 -15.59 9.30 -0.71
C VAL A 143 -14.64 8.89 0.42
N SER A 144 -13.61 9.70 0.71
CA SER A 144 -12.68 9.44 1.81
C SER A 144 -13.33 9.44 3.20
N GLU A 145 -14.51 10.04 3.33
CA GLU A 145 -15.30 10.07 4.55
C GLU A 145 -16.10 8.77 4.79
N PHE A 146 -16.22 7.92 3.76
CA PHE A 146 -16.98 6.67 3.85
C PHE A 146 -16.05 5.47 4.02
N ASP A 147 -15.94 4.98 5.25
CA ASP A 147 -15.25 3.71 5.55
C ASP A 147 -16.26 2.55 5.49
N GLY A 148 -15.83 1.41 4.91
CA GLY A 148 -16.59 0.15 4.97
C GLY A 148 -17.52 -0.12 3.79
N LEU A 149 -17.66 0.79 2.84
CA LEU A 149 -18.35 0.52 1.58
C LEU A 149 -17.37 -0.07 0.57
N ASP A 150 -17.74 -1.18 -0.04
CA ASP A 150 -16.97 -1.82 -1.13
C ASP A 150 -17.61 -1.38 -2.46
N VAL A 151 -17.25 -0.19 -2.92
CA VAL A 151 -17.85 0.46 -4.10
C VAL A 151 -16.76 1.00 -5.00
N LYS A 152 -16.91 0.79 -6.30
CA LYS A 152 -16.04 1.35 -7.34
C LYS A 152 -16.73 2.54 -8.01
N VAL A 153 -16.11 3.71 -7.94
CA VAL A 153 -16.60 4.97 -8.55
C VAL A 153 -15.71 5.33 -9.73
N ALA A 154 -16.29 5.44 -10.92
CA ALA A 154 -15.57 5.87 -12.11
C ALA A 154 -15.84 7.36 -12.42
N VAL A 155 -14.77 8.13 -12.61
CA VAL A 155 -14.83 9.56 -12.99
C VAL A 155 -14.21 9.72 -14.38
N MET A 156 -15.04 9.97 -15.39
CA MET A 156 -14.64 9.97 -16.79
C MET A 156 -14.80 11.33 -17.44
N GLY A 157 -13.78 11.77 -18.21
CA GLY A 157 -13.70 13.11 -18.79
C GLY A 157 -14.35 13.26 -20.16
N CYS A 158 -14.74 12.18 -20.86
CA CYS A 158 -15.34 12.26 -22.18
C CYS A 158 -16.44 11.22 -22.38
N VAL A 159 -17.34 11.51 -23.34
CA VAL A 159 -18.48 10.63 -23.68
C VAL A 159 -18.11 9.50 -24.63
N VAL A 160 -16.90 9.50 -25.19
CA VAL A 160 -16.47 8.52 -26.19
C VAL A 160 -16.06 7.22 -25.52
N ASN A 161 -15.07 7.28 -24.63
CA ASN A 161 -14.56 6.12 -23.93
C ASN A 161 -15.18 5.94 -22.52
N GLY A 162 -15.71 7.05 -21.96
CA GLY A 162 -16.24 7.07 -20.59
C GLY A 162 -17.26 5.98 -20.29
N PRO A 163 -18.26 5.74 -21.16
CA PRO A 163 -19.25 4.68 -20.92
C PRO A 163 -18.63 3.27 -20.90
N GLY A 164 -17.63 3.02 -21.73
CA GLY A 164 -16.94 1.72 -21.78
C GLY A 164 -16.04 1.50 -20.56
N GLU A 165 -15.27 2.51 -20.20
CA GLU A 165 -14.36 2.47 -19.05
C GLU A 165 -15.08 2.47 -17.70
N ALA A 166 -16.28 3.11 -17.63
CA ALA A 166 -17.10 3.11 -16.43
C ALA A 166 -17.98 1.86 -16.28
N LYS A 167 -18.01 0.96 -17.25
CA LYS A 167 -18.91 -0.20 -17.26
C LYS A 167 -18.69 -1.16 -16.09
N GLU A 168 -17.47 -1.25 -15.61
CA GLU A 168 -17.08 -2.14 -14.52
C GLU A 168 -17.13 -1.44 -13.14
N ALA A 169 -17.62 -0.21 -13.09
CA ALA A 169 -17.80 0.53 -11.85
C ALA A 169 -19.27 0.49 -11.39
N ASP A 170 -19.46 0.52 -10.08
CA ASP A 170 -20.82 0.56 -9.48
C ASP A 170 -21.49 1.91 -9.72
N ILE A 171 -20.70 2.99 -9.73
CA ILE A 171 -21.16 4.35 -9.96
C ILE A 171 -20.26 5.01 -11.01
N GLY A 172 -20.85 5.54 -12.07
CA GLY A 172 -20.13 6.27 -13.11
C GLY A 172 -20.51 7.74 -13.17
N LYS A 173 -19.54 8.66 -13.02
CA LYS A 173 -19.67 10.08 -13.32
C LYS A 173 -18.95 10.38 -14.63
N ILE A 174 -19.71 10.64 -15.67
CA ILE A 174 -19.16 11.01 -16.99
C ILE A 174 -19.39 12.50 -17.15
N GLY A 175 -18.29 13.24 -17.33
CA GLY A 175 -18.39 14.65 -17.64
C GLY A 175 -19.11 14.88 -18.97
N ARG A 176 -20.21 15.60 -18.95
CA ARG A 176 -20.82 16.11 -20.18
C ARG A 176 -20.06 17.37 -20.60
N ALA A 177 -19.48 17.36 -21.79
CA ALA A 177 -19.32 18.59 -22.51
C ALA A 177 -20.77 19.10 -22.77
N SER A 178 -21.09 20.27 -22.29
CA SER A 178 -22.29 20.97 -22.78
C SER A 178 -22.08 21.19 -24.26
N CYS A 179 -22.84 20.52 -25.09
CA CYS A 179 -23.03 20.90 -26.47
C CYS A 179 -23.95 22.10 -26.49
#